data_674314275f9798ea51e299450d13ee59
#
_entry.id   674314275f9798ea51e299450d13ee59
#
_cell.length_a   1.000
_cell.length_b   1.000
_cell.length_c   1.000
_cell.angle_alpha   90.00
_cell.angle_beta   90.00
_cell.angle_gamma   90.00
#
_symmetry.space_group_name_H-M   'P 1'
#
loop_
_entity.id
_entity.type
_entity.pdbx_description
1 polymer ?
#
loop_
_entity_poly.entity_id
_entity_poly.type
_entity_poly.pdbx_seq_one_letter_code
_entity_poly.pdbx_strand_id
1 'polypeptide(L)'
;MAERRVTVGWPEGLHARPAAVFVRAATASGVPVTVARPDGEPVNAASMLSVLGLGVEGGQEVVLASAADDADIALDRLAKLVSEGLDELPGAV
;
A
#
# COMPACT_ATOMS: atom_id res chain seq x y z
N MET A 1 7.06 -4.67 -14.88
CA MET A 1 6.32 -4.83 -13.61
C MET A 1 7.25 -4.58 -12.43
N ALA A 2 6.81 -3.79 -11.48
CA ALA A 2 7.60 -3.49 -10.29
C ALA A 2 6.85 -3.97 -9.05
N GLU A 3 7.60 -4.37 -8.04
CA GLU A 3 7.04 -4.97 -6.82
C GLU A 3 7.84 -4.53 -5.61
N ARG A 4 7.16 -4.34 -4.48
CA ARG A 4 7.82 -4.05 -3.20
C ARG A 4 7.14 -4.87 -2.11
N ARG A 5 7.95 -5.59 -1.34
CA ARG A 5 7.46 -6.32 -0.18
C ARG A 5 7.78 -5.50 1.05
N VAL A 6 6.78 -5.24 1.89
CA VAL A 6 6.96 -4.32 3.02
C VAL A 6 6.16 -4.82 4.23
N THR A 7 6.71 -4.57 5.41
CA THR A 7 6.05 -4.87 6.68
C THR A 7 5.18 -3.68 7.08
N VAL A 8 3.94 -3.95 7.47
CA VAL A 8 3.00 -2.90 7.86
C VAL A 8 3.40 -2.32 9.21
N GLY A 9 3.73 -1.03 9.23
CA GLY A 9 4.20 -0.33 10.41
C GLY A 9 3.12 0.30 11.26
N TRP A 10 1.88 0.39 10.75
CA TRP A 10 0.76 0.88 11.56
C TRP A 10 0.34 -0.22 12.53
N PRO A 11 0.30 0.06 13.84
CA PRO A 11 -0.10 -0.97 14.82
C PRO A 11 -1.47 -1.57 14.55
N GLU A 12 -2.40 -0.78 14.00
CA GLU A 12 -3.75 -1.25 13.67
C GLU A 12 -3.79 -2.11 12.41
N GLY A 13 -2.72 -2.10 11.62
CA GLY A 13 -2.72 -2.75 10.32
C GLY A 13 -3.48 -1.93 9.30
N LEU A 14 -3.95 -2.58 8.23
CA LEU A 14 -4.71 -1.90 7.17
C LEU A 14 -6.19 -1.86 7.53
N HIS A 15 -6.51 -1.20 8.63
CA HIS A 15 -7.86 -1.01 9.14
C HIS A 15 -8.06 0.47 9.48
N ALA A 16 -9.31 0.90 9.55
CA ALA A 16 -9.67 2.24 10.00
C ALA A 16 -8.87 3.33 9.28
N ARG A 17 -8.26 4.24 10.02
CA ARG A 17 -7.54 5.38 9.45
C ARG A 17 -6.33 4.98 8.61
N PRO A 18 -5.49 4.02 9.02
CA PRO A 18 -4.38 3.59 8.15
C PRO A 18 -4.85 3.10 6.78
N ALA A 19 -5.94 2.35 6.72
CA ALA A 19 -6.47 1.89 5.43
C ALA A 19 -6.89 3.08 4.56
N ALA A 20 -7.54 4.08 5.15
CA ALA A 20 -7.95 5.28 4.41
C ALA A 20 -6.73 6.06 3.90
N VAL A 21 -5.69 6.19 4.72
CA VAL A 21 -4.44 6.84 4.33
C VAL A 21 -3.80 6.11 3.15
N PHE A 22 -3.72 4.79 3.24
CA PHE A 22 -3.12 3.97 2.19
C PHE A 22 -3.89 4.08 0.88
N VAL A 23 -5.21 3.94 0.92
CA VAL A 23 -6.05 4.02 -0.28
C VAL A 23 -5.93 5.39 -0.95
N ARG A 24 -5.95 6.45 -0.14
CA ARG A 24 -5.80 7.81 -0.67
C ARG A 24 -4.44 7.99 -1.33
N ALA A 25 -3.38 7.49 -0.70
CA ALA A 25 -2.03 7.60 -1.25
C ALA A 25 -1.90 6.81 -2.55
N ALA A 26 -2.47 5.60 -2.59
CA ALA A 26 -2.44 4.78 -3.81
C ALA A 26 -3.18 5.48 -4.95
N THR A 27 -4.33 6.08 -4.66
CA THR A 27 -5.09 6.83 -5.65
C THR A 27 -4.30 8.03 -6.16
N ALA A 28 -3.63 8.73 -5.27
CA ALA A 28 -2.87 9.94 -5.62
C ALA A 28 -1.55 9.63 -6.34
N SER A 29 -1.11 8.37 -6.34
CA SER A 29 0.17 8.00 -6.93
C SER A 29 0.23 8.17 -8.44
N GLY A 30 -0.93 8.18 -9.10
CA GLY A 30 -1.00 8.36 -10.56
C GLY A 30 -0.74 7.10 -11.36
N VAL A 31 -0.47 5.97 -10.71
CA VAL A 31 -0.27 4.68 -11.38
C VAL A 31 -1.19 3.63 -10.73
N PRO A 32 -1.58 2.59 -11.49
CA PRO A 32 -2.37 1.51 -10.90
C PRO A 32 -1.49 0.69 -9.97
N VAL A 33 -1.95 0.49 -8.73
CA VAL A 33 -1.22 -0.26 -7.71
C VAL A 33 -2.11 -1.37 -7.17
N THR A 34 -1.53 -2.54 -7.00
CA THR A 34 -2.19 -3.63 -6.30
C THR A 34 -1.50 -3.88 -4.97
N VAL A 35 -2.24 -4.47 -4.05
CA VAL A 35 -1.72 -4.88 -2.75
C VAL A 35 -2.21 -6.29 -2.47
N ALA A 36 -1.33 -7.13 -1.91
CA ALA A 36 -1.66 -8.52 -1.61
C ALA A 36 -0.98 -8.94 -0.33
N ARG A 37 -1.54 -9.94 0.34
CA ARG A 37 -0.78 -10.70 1.32
C ARG A 37 0.29 -11.51 0.58
N PRO A 38 1.41 -11.84 1.20
CA PRO A 38 2.34 -12.77 0.55
C PRO A 38 1.57 -14.05 0.19
N ASP A 39 1.73 -14.53 -1.01
CA ASP A 39 1.04 -15.71 -1.53
C ASP A 39 -0.48 -15.54 -1.69
N GLY A 40 -1.00 -14.32 -1.58
CA GLY A 40 -2.42 -14.03 -1.76
C GLY A 40 -2.73 -13.41 -3.09
N GLU A 41 -4.03 -13.28 -3.38
CA GLU A 41 -4.50 -12.63 -4.61
C GLU A 41 -4.33 -11.12 -4.50
N PRO A 42 -3.73 -10.47 -5.50
CA PRO A 42 -3.63 -9.02 -5.51
C PRO A 42 -5.01 -8.37 -5.66
N VAL A 43 -5.20 -7.27 -4.95
CA VAL A 43 -6.43 -6.47 -5.07
C VAL A 43 -6.06 -5.03 -5.36
N ASN A 44 -7.03 -4.25 -5.83
CA ASN A 44 -6.82 -2.83 -6.16
C ASN A 44 -6.54 -2.02 -4.90
N ALA A 45 -5.36 -1.44 -4.81
CA ALA A 45 -4.97 -0.64 -3.65
C ALA A 45 -5.77 0.66 -3.51
N ALA A 46 -6.47 1.08 -4.56
CA ALA A 46 -7.33 2.26 -4.53
C ALA A 46 -8.76 1.94 -4.09
N SER A 47 -9.05 0.66 -3.77
CA SER A 47 -10.38 0.24 -3.33
C SER A 47 -10.39 -0.01 -1.84
N MET A 48 -11.13 0.81 -1.10
CA MET A 48 -11.21 0.69 0.37
C MET A 48 -11.75 -0.69 0.79
N LEU A 49 -12.80 -1.16 0.12
CA LEU A 49 -13.38 -2.47 0.46
C LEU A 49 -12.40 -3.60 0.23
N SER A 50 -11.64 -3.52 -0.88
CA SER A 50 -10.65 -4.55 -1.21
C SER A 50 -9.52 -4.56 -0.20
N VAL A 51 -9.03 -3.39 0.18
CA VAL A 51 -7.94 -3.27 1.16
C VAL A 51 -8.38 -3.79 2.52
N LEU A 52 -9.57 -3.38 2.97
CA LEU A 52 -10.10 -3.86 4.25
C LEU A 52 -10.31 -5.37 4.23
N GLY A 53 -10.73 -5.91 3.08
CA GLY A 53 -10.98 -7.34 2.93
C GLY A 53 -9.74 -8.21 3.09
N LEU A 54 -8.53 -7.62 2.95
CA LEU A 54 -7.29 -8.38 3.14
C LEU A 54 -7.07 -8.80 4.60
N GLY A 55 -7.62 -8.05 5.55
CA GLY A 55 -7.45 -8.37 6.96
C GLY A 55 -6.01 -8.30 7.45
N VAL A 56 -5.20 -7.39 6.88
CA VAL A 56 -3.78 -7.29 7.26
C VAL A 56 -3.64 -6.54 8.57
N GLU A 57 -2.86 -7.12 9.48
CA GLU A 57 -2.60 -6.53 10.80
C GLU A 57 -1.20 -5.94 10.87
N GLY A 58 -0.96 -5.11 11.89
CA GLY A 58 0.34 -4.53 12.11
C GLY A 58 1.41 -5.60 12.27
N GLY A 59 2.55 -5.40 11.66
CA GLY A 59 3.64 -6.36 11.69
C GLY A 59 3.59 -7.41 10.60
N GLN A 60 2.47 -7.53 9.89
CA GLN A 60 2.37 -8.47 8.77
C GLN A 60 2.90 -7.84 7.49
N GLU A 61 3.30 -8.67 6.55
CA GLU A 61 3.82 -8.20 5.27
C GLU A 61 2.73 -8.09 4.22
N VAL A 62 2.94 -7.15 3.29
CA VAL A 62 2.14 -7.04 2.07
C VAL A 62 3.07 -6.87 0.88
N VAL A 63 2.55 -7.18 -0.31
CA VAL A 63 3.27 -6.98 -1.57
C VAL A 63 2.54 -5.91 -2.36
N LEU A 64 3.25 -4.82 -2.64
CA LEU A 64 2.75 -3.73 -3.49
C LEU A 64 3.30 -3.94 -4.88
N ALA A 65 2.46 -3.82 -5.90
CA ALA A 65 2.90 -4.05 -7.28
C ALA A 65 2.20 -3.12 -8.25
N SER A 66 2.86 -2.87 -9.37
CA SER A 66 2.26 -2.13 -10.48
C SER A 66 2.85 -2.63 -11.79
N ALA A 67 2.02 -2.71 -12.82
CA ALA A 67 2.46 -3.06 -14.16
C ALA A 67 2.88 -1.83 -14.98
N ALA A 68 2.73 -0.63 -14.44
CA ALA A 68 3.11 0.59 -15.14
C ALA A 68 4.63 0.69 -15.26
N ASP A 69 5.10 1.23 -16.39
CA ASP A 69 6.54 1.31 -16.67
C ASP A 69 7.28 2.25 -15.74
N ASP A 70 6.62 3.27 -15.24
CA ASP A 70 7.24 4.32 -14.43
C ASP A 70 6.76 4.28 -12.97
N ALA A 71 6.48 3.10 -12.45
CA ALA A 71 5.88 2.94 -11.13
C ALA A 71 6.88 2.90 -9.97
N ASP A 72 8.19 2.85 -10.24
CA ASP A 72 9.17 2.65 -9.18
C ASP A 72 9.12 3.71 -8.09
N ILE A 73 9.05 4.98 -8.47
CA ILE A 73 9.01 6.07 -7.48
C ILE A 73 7.75 5.99 -6.64
N ALA A 74 6.61 5.74 -7.29
CA ALA A 74 5.33 5.62 -6.58
C ALA A 74 5.36 4.46 -5.60
N LEU A 75 5.86 3.30 -6.03
CA LEU A 75 5.94 2.12 -5.17
C LEU A 75 6.90 2.34 -4.01
N ASP A 76 8.03 3.01 -4.23
CA ASP A 76 8.96 3.30 -3.16
C ASP A 76 8.33 4.22 -2.12
N ARG A 77 7.57 5.22 -2.56
CA ARG A 77 6.88 6.13 -1.65
C ARG A 77 5.79 5.40 -0.85
N LEU A 78 5.01 4.57 -1.52
CA LEU A 78 3.97 3.78 -0.84
C LEU A 78 4.58 2.78 0.13
N ALA A 79 5.68 2.13 -0.25
CA ALA A 79 6.37 1.20 0.64
C ALA A 79 6.85 1.91 1.90
N LYS A 80 7.40 3.11 1.76
CA LYS A 80 7.85 3.89 2.92
C LYS A 80 6.68 4.31 3.80
N LEU A 81 5.57 4.74 3.18
CA LEU A 81 4.36 5.10 3.90
C LEU A 81 3.90 3.92 4.78
N VAL A 82 3.85 2.74 4.20
CA VAL A 82 3.37 1.54 4.88
C VAL A 82 4.35 1.09 5.96
N SER A 83 5.63 1.01 5.64
CA SER A 83 6.63 0.48 6.57
C SER A 83 6.85 1.39 7.77
N GLU A 84 6.73 2.70 7.60
CA GLU A 84 6.94 3.66 8.67
C GLU A 84 5.63 4.12 9.33
N GLY A 85 4.50 3.65 8.82
CA GLY A 85 3.21 4.01 9.40
C GLY A 85 2.90 5.50 9.31
N LEU A 86 3.17 6.11 8.17
CA LEU A 86 3.03 7.55 7.97
C LEU A 86 1.58 7.95 7.71
N ASP A 87 1.28 9.24 7.88
CA ASP A 87 -0.06 9.79 7.62
C ASP A 87 -0.20 10.34 6.21
N GLU A 88 0.90 10.53 5.50
CA GLU A 88 0.86 11.01 4.12
C GLU A 88 2.11 10.57 3.37
N LEU A 89 2.05 10.60 2.03
CA LEU A 89 3.16 10.15 1.20
C LEU A 89 4.44 10.95 1.47
N PRO A 90 5.57 10.25 1.69
CA PRO A 90 6.84 10.95 1.84
C PRO A 90 7.24 11.61 0.54
N GLY A 91 7.91 12.74 0.63
CA GLY A 91 8.34 13.49 -0.54
C GLY A 91 7.25 14.37 -1.15
N ALA A 92 6.02 14.31 -0.66
CA ALA A 92 4.97 15.25 -1.03
C ALA A 92 5.29 16.59 -0.38
N VAL A 93 5.12 17.67 -1.10
CA VAL A 93 5.45 19.00 -0.61
C VAL A 93 4.18 19.81 -0.45
#